data_7c1f9a3efd33140e1d2b2b6e4778ba44
#
_entry.id   7c1f9a3efd33140e1d2b2b6e4778ba44
#
_cell.length_a   1.000
_cell.length_b   1.000
_cell.length_c   1.000
_cell.angle_alpha   90.00
_cell.angle_beta   90.00
_cell.angle_gamma   90.00
#
_symmetry.space_group_name_H-M   'P 1'
#
loop_
_entity.id
_entity.type
_entity.pdbx_description
1 polymer ?
#
loop_
_entity_poly.entity_id
_entity_poly.type
_entity_poly.pdbx_seq_one_letter_code
_entity_poly.pdbx_strand_id
1 'polypeptide(L)'
;MKLFLRFLVASASVLFLSISAYAGEVVLKFHSFPPMPANSNAKFVKPWSEKVLAESNGEIKVEIYPAMQLGGKPPQLVDQVRDGVVDIVWTVAGYTPGRFPHLEAFELPFMPASAEATSQALQEYVDTVAASDLKDYKVLAVFCHAPGKIHTKEKVIKSAADLNGMKMRGPTRVITKMLEGLGATPVGMPVPAVAGALSKGVIDGMVVPWEIMPSFKLHELTKAHTTVSGSRGLYTTPFLFLMNKAKYESL
;
A
#
# COMPACT_ATOMS: atom_id res chain seq x y z
N MET A 1 -64.83 33.00 -18.43
CA MET A 1 -64.18 31.82 -19.02
C MET A 1 -62.68 32.02 -19.37
N LYS A 2 -62.22 33.23 -19.70
CA LYS A 2 -60.81 33.50 -20.04
C LYS A 2 -59.88 33.72 -18.82
N LEU A 3 -60.42 34.00 -17.63
CA LEU A 3 -59.63 34.25 -16.44
C LEU A 3 -59.28 32.96 -15.70
N PHE A 4 -60.11 31.90 -15.74
CA PHE A 4 -59.88 30.59 -15.12
C PHE A 4 -58.78 29.78 -15.84
N LEU A 5 -58.59 29.98 -17.14
CA LEU A 5 -57.61 29.26 -17.93
C LEU A 5 -56.17 29.75 -17.69
N ARG A 6 -56.00 31.00 -17.18
CA ARG A 6 -54.68 31.59 -16.88
C ARG A 6 -54.12 31.12 -15.56
N PHE A 7 -54.98 30.72 -14.59
CA PHE A 7 -54.53 30.18 -13.31
C PHE A 7 -54.11 28.70 -13.38
N LEU A 8 -54.67 27.92 -14.32
CA LEU A 8 -54.31 26.52 -14.48
C LEU A 8 -52.94 26.32 -15.15
N VAL A 9 -52.49 27.26 -16.00
CA VAL A 9 -51.18 27.20 -16.65
C VAL A 9 -50.05 27.63 -15.72
N ALA A 10 -50.29 28.53 -14.77
CA ALA A 10 -49.30 28.97 -13.78
C ALA A 10 -49.01 27.91 -12.73
N SER A 11 -49.94 27.02 -12.38
CA SER A 11 -49.74 25.94 -11.39
C SER A 11 -49.02 24.71 -11.96
N ALA A 12 -48.98 24.52 -13.28
CA ALA A 12 -48.26 23.41 -13.90
C ALA A 12 -46.77 23.67 -14.06
N SER A 13 -46.33 24.94 -13.99
CA SER A 13 -44.90 25.30 -14.18
C SER A 13 -44.07 25.20 -12.93
N VAL A 14 -44.62 24.98 -11.75
CA VAL A 14 -43.92 24.92 -10.47
C VAL A 14 -43.59 23.47 -10.04
N LEU A 15 -44.13 22.46 -10.74
CA LEU A 15 -43.99 21.05 -10.33
C LEU A 15 -42.79 20.34 -11.03
N PHE A 16 -41.98 21.03 -11.83
CA PHE A 16 -40.89 20.42 -12.58
C PHE A 16 -39.48 20.70 -12.05
N LEU A 17 -39.34 21.23 -10.82
CA LEU A 17 -38.01 21.66 -10.32
C LEU A 17 -37.55 20.90 -9.06
N SER A 18 -37.94 19.65 -8.87
CA SER A 18 -37.44 18.85 -7.74
C SER A 18 -37.25 17.37 -8.09
N ILE A 19 -36.73 17.07 -9.27
CA ILE A 19 -36.04 15.79 -9.43
C ILE A 19 -34.56 16.10 -9.14
N SER A 20 -34.23 16.25 -7.85
CA SER A 20 -32.85 15.96 -7.41
C SER A 20 -32.62 14.52 -7.82
N ALA A 21 -31.86 14.31 -8.89
CA ALA A 21 -31.32 13.01 -9.18
C ALA A 21 -30.55 12.58 -7.93
N TYR A 22 -31.13 11.69 -7.15
CA TYR A 22 -30.40 10.96 -6.13
C TYR A 22 -29.38 10.13 -6.90
N ALA A 23 -28.20 10.70 -7.14
CA ALA A 23 -27.05 9.92 -7.54
C ALA A 23 -26.86 8.91 -6.39
N GLY A 24 -27.08 7.63 -6.69
CA GLY A 24 -26.98 6.59 -5.67
C GLY A 24 -25.58 6.59 -5.08
N GLU A 25 -25.45 6.34 -3.77
CA GLU A 25 -24.16 6.23 -3.08
C GLU A 25 -23.23 5.26 -3.83
N VAL A 26 -22.07 5.73 -4.27
CA VAL A 26 -21.04 4.90 -4.88
C VAL A 26 -20.20 4.29 -3.76
N VAL A 27 -20.27 2.98 -3.59
CA VAL A 27 -19.44 2.26 -2.62
C VAL A 27 -18.18 1.74 -3.31
N LEU A 28 -17.00 2.16 -2.81
CA LEU A 28 -15.69 1.72 -3.26
C LEU A 28 -15.07 0.74 -2.26
N LYS A 29 -14.68 -0.44 -2.70
CA LYS A 29 -14.01 -1.46 -1.87
C LYS A 29 -12.50 -1.21 -1.86
N PHE A 30 -11.97 -0.79 -0.70
CA PHE A 30 -10.53 -0.71 -0.46
C PHE A 30 -10.02 -2.00 0.18
N HIS A 31 -9.05 -2.66 -0.44
CA HIS A 31 -8.48 -3.93 0.03
C HIS A 31 -6.98 -3.82 0.27
N SER A 32 -6.50 -4.32 1.40
CA SER A 32 -5.09 -4.25 1.77
C SER A 32 -4.65 -5.43 2.64
N PHE A 33 -3.33 -5.70 2.69
CA PHE A 33 -2.77 -6.76 3.53
C PHE A 33 -2.48 -6.36 4.97
N PRO A 34 -2.23 -5.08 5.35
CA PRO A 34 -2.00 -4.71 6.74
C PRO A 34 -3.29 -4.83 7.57
N PRO A 35 -3.20 -5.19 8.86
CA PRO A 35 -4.34 -5.18 9.75
C PRO A 35 -4.81 -3.74 10.05
N MET A 36 -6.04 -3.59 10.55
CA MET A 36 -6.63 -2.25 10.80
C MET A 36 -5.79 -1.34 11.71
N PRO A 37 -5.12 -1.84 12.76
CA PRO A 37 -4.26 -1.01 13.62
C PRO A 37 -2.95 -0.53 12.96
N ALA A 38 -2.59 -1.03 11.77
CA ALA A 38 -1.41 -0.55 11.07
C ALA A 38 -1.53 0.94 10.73
N ASN A 39 -0.42 1.67 10.83
CA ASN A 39 -0.39 3.12 10.57
C ASN A 39 -0.99 3.49 9.21
N SER A 40 -0.75 2.68 8.17
CA SER A 40 -1.33 2.88 6.85
C SER A 40 -2.86 2.92 6.88
N ASN A 41 -3.49 1.96 7.54
CA ASN A 41 -4.95 1.91 7.62
C ASN A 41 -5.51 2.91 8.65
N ALA A 42 -4.94 2.93 9.86
CA ALA A 42 -5.50 3.73 10.96
C ALA A 42 -5.26 5.24 10.81
N LYS A 43 -4.08 5.64 10.27
CA LYS A 43 -3.67 7.06 10.23
C LYS A 43 -3.73 7.68 8.84
N PHE A 44 -3.88 6.87 7.79
CA PHE A 44 -3.97 7.36 6.42
C PHE A 44 -5.29 6.94 5.75
N VAL A 45 -5.52 5.65 5.53
CA VAL A 45 -6.67 5.19 4.74
C VAL A 45 -8.00 5.55 5.39
N LYS A 46 -8.13 5.33 6.71
CA LYS A 46 -9.37 5.65 7.43
C LYS A 46 -9.69 7.16 7.39
N PRO A 47 -8.81 8.09 7.80
CA PRO A 47 -9.07 9.53 7.67
C PRO A 47 -9.30 9.97 6.22
N TRP A 48 -8.58 9.39 5.25
CA TRP A 48 -8.79 9.67 3.84
C TRP A 48 -10.19 9.23 3.39
N SER A 49 -10.66 8.04 3.78
CA SER A 49 -12.00 7.55 3.43
C SER A 49 -13.12 8.44 4.01
N GLU A 50 -12.94 8.92 5.24
CA GLU A 50 -13.86 9.86 5.89
C GLU A 50 -13.88 11.22 5.16
N LYS A 51 -12.71 11.69 4.70
CA LYS A 51 -12.59 12.91 3.91
C LYS A 51 -13.25 12.78 2.54
N VAL A 52 -13.06 11.65 1.84
CA VAL A 52 -13.73 11.37 0.56
C VAL A 52 -15.24 11.41 0.73
N LEU A 53 -15.78 10.77 1.77
CA LEU A 53 -17.20 10.79 2.05
C LEU A 53 -17.71 12.22 2.29
N ALA A 54 -17.01 13.00 3.11
CA ALA A 54 -17.39 14.37 3.43
C ALA A 54 -17.32 15.31 2.21
N GLU A 55 -16.22 15.26 1.44
CA GLU A 55 -16.00 16.14 0.30
C GLU A 55 -16.85 15.78 -0.94
N SER A 56 -17.33 14.53 -1.01
CA SER A 56 -18.31 14.11 -2.02
C SER A 56 -19.77 14.33 -1.58
N ASN A 57 -20.03 15.07 -0.51
CA ASN A 57 -21.36 15.26 0.06
C ASN A 57 -22.12 13.95 0.33
N GLY A 58 -21.38 12.88 0.67
CA GLY A 58 -21.93 11.55 0.94
C GLY A 58 -22.14 10.68 -0.30
N GLU A 59 -21.78 11.15 -1.48
CA GLU A 59 -21.96 10.40 -2.74
C GLU A 59 -20.95 9.24 -2.90
N ILE A 60 -19.73 9.37 -2.31
CA ILE A 60 -18.70 8.34 -2.43
C ILE A 60 -18.31 7.83 -1.04
N LYS A 61 -18.57 6.55 -0.80
CA LYS A 61 -18.19 5.84 0.42
C LYS A 61 -17.08 4.84 0.14
N VAL A 62 -16.00 4.86 0.92
CA VAL A 62 -14.93 3.86 0.85
C VAL A 62 -15.06 2.86 1.99
N GLU A 63 -15.32 1.60 1.67
CA GLU A 63 -15.35 0.49 2.64
C GLU A 63 -13.98 -0.17 2.72
N ILE A 64 -13.41 -0.24 3.94
CA ILE A 64 -12.05 -0.71 4.18
C ILE A 64 -12.06 -2.18 4.56
N TYR A 65 -11.38 -3.01 3.78
CA TYR A 65 -11.20 -4.44 4.01
C TYR A 65 -9.70 -4.74 4.26
N PRO A 66 -9.22 -4.64 5.52
CA PRO A 66 -7.83 -4.88 5.88
C PRO A 66 -7.52 -6.37 5.99
N ALA A 67 -6.21 -6.70 6.17
CA ALA A 67 -5.73 -8.06 6.45
C ALA A 67 -6.23 -9.13 5.46
N MET A 68 -6.34 -8.78 4.19
CA MET A 68 -6.81 -9.67 3.12
C MET A 68 -8.23 -10.23 3.33
N GLN A 69 -9.15 -9.47 3.96
CA GLN A 69 -10.51 -9.92 4.28
C GLN A 69 -11.35 -10.34 3.07
N LEU A 70 -11.07 -9.79 1.88
CA LEU A 70 -11.74 -10.19 0.63
C LEU A 70 -11.06 -11.38 -0.05
N GLY A 71 -10.12 -12.03 0.65
CA GLY A 71 -9.44 -13.23 0.16
C GLY A 71 -8.20 -12.96 -0.68
N GLY A 72 -7.52 -14.04 -1.05
CA GLY A 72 -6.27 -14.00 -1.78
C GLY A 72 -5.04 -13.80 -0.88
N LYS A 73 -3.90 -13.54 -1.53
CA LYS A 73 -2.60 -13.26 -0.90
C LYS A 73 -2.11 -11.88 -1.34
N PRO A 74 -1.21 -11.20 -0.58
CA PRO A 74 -0.74 -9.87 -0.92
C PRO A 74 -0.27 -9.66 -2.38
N PRO A 75 0.43 -10.62 -3.04
CA PRO A 75 0.77 -10.48 -4.45
C PRO A 75 -0.42 -10.35 -5.41
N GLN A 76 -1.60 -10.85 -5.03
CA GLN A 76 -2.78 -10.84 -5.90
C GLN A 76 -3.55 -9.50 -5.88
N LEU A 77 -3.21 -8.57 -4.97
CA LEU A 77 -3.89 -7.28 -4.85
C LEU A 77 -3.86 -6.48 -6.15
N VAL A 78 -2.73 -6.49 -6.87
CA VAL A 78 -2.60 -5.75 -8.14
C VAL A 78 -3.50 -6.33 -9.24
N ASP A 79 -3.70 -7.64 -9.26
CA ASP A 79 -4.63 -8.27 -10.20
C ASP A 79 -6.09 -8.02 -9.78
N GLN A 80 -6.40 -8.11 -8.49
CA GLN A 80 -7.74 -7.82 -7.97
C GLN A 80 -8.23 -6.42 -8.34
N VAL A 81 -7.37 -5.40 -8.21
CA VAL A 81 -7.75 -4.02 -8.59
C VAL A 81 -7.78 -3.83 -10.10
N ARG A 82 -6.87 -4.44 -10.87
CA ARG A 82 -6.89 -4.38 -12.33
C ARG A 82 -8.19 -4.98 -12.87
N ASP A 83 -8.56 -6.15 -12.37
CA ASP A 83 -9.68 -6.94 -12.87
C ASP A 83 -11.03 -6.50 -12.27
N GLY A 84 -11.05 -5.46 -11.42
CA GLY A 84 -12.28 -4.90 -10.83
C GLY A 84 -12.94 -5.79 -9.76
N VAL A 85 -12.21 -6.74 -9.19
CA VAL A 85 -12.68 -7.55 -8.03
C VAL A 85 -12.82 -6.65 -6.80
N VAL A 86 -11.90 -5.68 -6.68
CA VAL A 86 -11.93 -4.58 -5.72
C VAL A 86 -11.64 -3.27 -6.45
N ASP A 87 -12.07 -2.14 -5.86
CA ASP A 87 -11.93 -0.85 -6.52
C ASP A 87 -10.58 -0.19 -6.23
N ILE A 88 -10.06 -0.36 -5.01
CA ILE A 88 -8.83 0.29 -4.54
C ILE A 88 -7.99 -0.71 -3.77
N VAL A 89 -6.67 -0.65 -3.95
CA VAL A 89 -5.72 -1.45 -3.16
C VAL A 89 -4.55 -0.62 -2.64
N TRP A 90 -3.97 -1.07 -1.54
CA TRP A 90 -2.67 -0.65 -1.04
C TRP A 90 -1.76 -1.85 -0.93
N THR A 91 -0.62 -1.83 -1.64
CA THR A 91 0.29 -2.97 -1.74
C THR A 91 1.75 -2.55 -1.94
N VAL A 92 2.67 -3.50 -1.86
CA VAL A 92 4.09 -3.33 -2.19
C VAL A 92 4.32 -3.74 -3.63
N ALA A 93 4.93 -2.87 -4.43
CA ALA A 93 5.21 -3.12 -5.85
C ALA A 93 6.01 -4.44 -6.06
N GLY A 94 7.04 -4.65 -5.27
CA GLY A 94 7.93 -5.81 -5.36
C GLY A 94 7.32 -7.13 -4.86
N TYR A 95 6.08 -7.16 -4.36
CA TYR A 95 5.38 -8.44 -4.08
C TYR A 95 4.98 -9.18 -5.34
N THR A 96 5.01 -8.53 -6.50
CA THR A 96 4.83 -9.11 -7.83
C THR A 96 6.11 -8.93 -8.66
N PRO A 97 7.12 -9.79 -8.49
CA PRO A 97 8.43 -9.63 -9.10
C PRO A 97 8.34 -9.44 -10.62
N GLY A 98 9.01 -8.39 -11.13
CA GLY A 98 9.05 -8.08 -12.57
C GLY A 98 7.79 -7.43 -13.14
N ARG A 99 6.73 -7.22 -12.33
CA ARG A 99 5.51 -6.53 -12.79
C ARG A 99 5.73 -5.04 -12.99
N PHE A 100 6.55 -4.42 -12.14
CA PHE A 100 6.88 -3.01 -12.12
C PHE A 100 8.40 -2.82 -12.12
N PRO A 101 9.10 -3.14 -13.24
CA PRO A 101 10.54 -3.24 -13.26
C PRO A 101 11.25 -1.90 -12.97
N HIS A 102 10.67 -0.78 -13.41
CA HIS A 102 11.25 0.54 -13.13
C HIS A 102 11.22 0.88 -11.65
N LEU A 103 10.18 0.46 -10.92
CA LEU A 103 10.06 0.75 -9.48
C LEU A 103 11.10 0.00 -8.64
N GLU A 104 11.65 -1.11 -9.13
CA GLU A 104 12.69 -1.87 -8.44
C GLU A 104 13.99 -1.07 -8.24
N ALA A 105 14.22 -0.01 -9.02
CA ALA A 105 15.35 0.90 -8.83
C ALA A 105 15.36 1.53 -7.42
N PHE A 106 14.18 1.77 -6.85
CA PHE A 106 14.05 2.33 -5.50
C PHE A 106 14.33 1.32 -4.37
N GLU A 107 14.43 0.04 -4.70
CA GLU A 107 14.78 -1.02 -3.75
C GLU A 107 16.29 -1.27 -3.67
N LEU A 108 17.10 -0.61 -4.50
CA LEU A 108 18.55 -0.77 -4.50
C LEU A 108 19.14 -0.37 -3.14
N PRO A 109 20.16 -1.10 -2.66
CA PRO A 109 20.84 -0.79 -1.41
C PRO A 109 21.34 0.65 -1.38
N PHE A 110 21.19 1.31 -0.23
CA PHE A 110 21.60 2.69 0.02
C PHE A 110 20.94 3.75 -0.88
N MET A 111 19.85 3.40 -1.57
CA MET A 111 19.02 4.34 -2.32
C MET A 111 18.26 5.32 -1.39
N PRO A 112 17.56 4.85 -0.35
CA PRO A 112 16.69 5.72 0.43
C PRO A 112 17.48 6.69 1.33
N ALA A 113 17.04 7.98 1.33
CA ALA A 113 17.48 8.97 2.32
C ALA A 113 16.52 9.00 3.51
N SER A 114 15.34 9.58 3.33
CA SER A 114 14.22 9.54 4.28
C SER A 114 12.98 9.03 3.58
N ALA A 115 11.93 8.68 4.33
CA ALA A 115 10.65 8.29 3.75
C ALA A 115 10.09 9.41 2.88
N GLU A 116 10.12 10.64 3.36
CA GLU A 116 9.60 11.82 2.66
C GLU A 116 10.34 12.09 1.36
N ALA A 117 11.66 12.32 1.42
CA ALA A 117 12.46 12.65 0.24
C ALA A 117 12.42 11.52 -0.81
N THR A 118 12.46 10.26 -0.36
CA THR A 118 12.42 9.10 -1.26
C THR A 118 11.04 8.94 -1.90
N SER A 119 9.96 9.26 -1.16
CA SER A 119 8.59 9.20 -1.70
C SER A 119 8.34 10.31 -2.72
N GLN A 120 8.84 11.52 -2.49
CA GLN A 120 8.76 12.62 -3.46
C GLN A 120 9.49 12.25 -4.75
N ALA A 121 10.71 11.73 -4.65
CA ALA A 121 11.47 11.26 -5.80
C ALA A 121 10.77 10.11 -6.53
N LEU A 122 10.14 9.17 -5.81
CA LEU A 122 9.37 8.08 -6.41
C LEU A 122 8.15 8.61 -7.17
N GLN A 123 7.42 9.59 -6.61
CA GLN A 123 6.26 10.17 -7.30
C GLN A 123 6.69 10.83 -8.60
N GLU A 124 7.73 11.67 -8.59
CA GLU A 124 8.28 12.30 -9.80
C GLU A 124 8.76 11.26 -10.82
N TYR A 125 9.41 10.20 -10.36
CA TYR A 125 9.89 9.12 -11.22
C TYR A 125 8.74 8.35 -11.87
N VAL A 126 7.66 8.10 -11.14
CA VAL A 126 6.45 7.45 -11.69
C VAL A 126 5.81 8.33 -12.75
N ASP A 127 5.70 9.63 -12.50
CA ASP A 127 5.06 10.56 -13.43
C ASP A 127 5.86 10.77 -14.72
N THR A 128 7.18 10.53 -14.70
CA THR A 128 8.07 10.81 -15.84
C THR A 128 8.63 9.55 -16.51
N VAL A 129 9.06 8.54 -15.76
CA VAL A 129 9.81 7.38 -16.26
C VAL A 129 9.01 6.08 -16.18
N ALA A 130 8.37 5.83 -15.03
CA ALA A 130 7.73 4.54 -14.75
C ALA A 130 6.22 4.53 -15.05
N ALA A 131 5.68 5.52 -15.73
CA ALA A 131 4.26 5.60 -16.06
C ALA A 131 3.76 4.37 -16.86
N SER A 132 4.62 3.80 -17.71
CA SER A 132 4.29 2.60 -18.49
C SER A 132 4.03 1.37 -17.64
N ASP A 133 4.69 1.22 -16.48
CA ASP A 133 4.49 0.10 -15.57
C ASP A 133 3.09 0.11 -14.95
N LEU A 134 2.50 1.30 -14.82
CA LEU A 134 1.25 1.54 -14.09
C LEU A 134 0.06 1.90 -14.99
N LYS A 135 0.22 1.80 -16.32
CA LYS A 135 -0.79 2.23 -17.32
C LYS A 135 -2.17 1.59 -17.17
N ASP A 136 -2.23 0.38 -16.61
CA ASP A 136 -3.46 -0.39 -16.42
C ASP A 136 -4.23 0.01 -15.14
N TYR A 137 -3.70 0.96 -14.39
CA TYR A 137 -4.25 1.41 -13.11
C TYR A 137 -4.46 2.92 -13.09
N LYS A 138 -5.36 3.40 -12.24
CA LYS A 138 -5.31 4.78 -11.76
C LYS A 138 -4.42 4.82 -10.52
N VAL A 139 -3.30 5.50 -10.64
CA VAL A 139 -2.41 5.75 -9.50
C VAL A 139 -3.02 6.87 -8.64
N LEU A 140 -3.34 6.57 -7.39
CA LEU A 140 -3.80 7.56 -6.41
C LEU A 140 -2.62 8.17 -5.64
N ALA A 141 -1.64 7.34 -5.27
CA ALA A 141 -0.38 7.75 -4.68
C ALA A 141 0.67 6.64 -4.79
N VAL A 142 1.93 7.03 -4.77
CA VAL A 142 3.07 6.12 -4.57
C VAL A 142 3.96 6.69 -3.47
N PHE A 143 4.58 5.81 -2.69
CA PHE A 143 5.45 6.23 -1.61
C PHE A 143 6.39 5.11 -1.17
N CYS A 144 7.42 5.46 -0.40
CA CYS A 144 8.36 4.55 0.20
C CYS A 144 8.23 4.56 1.73
N HIS A 145 8.49 3.43 2.36
CA HIS A 145 8.61 3.40 3.82
C HIS A 145 9.93 4.03 4.30
N ALA A 146 10.01 4.35 5.60
CA ALA A 146 11.26 4.76 6.23
C ALA A 146 12.35 3.70 6.03
N PRO A 147 13.64 4.08 5.98
CA PRO A 147 14.72 3.11 5.76
C PRO A 147 14.61 1.88 6.65
N GLY A 148 14.58 0.71 6.00
CA GLY A 148 14.41 -0.58 6.67
C GLY A 148 15.58 -0.92 7.60
N LYS A 149 15.29 -1.74 8.60
CA LYS A 149 16.23 -2.17 9.65
C LYS A 149 16.37 -3.68 9.64
N ILE A 150 17.42 -4.18 10.25
CA ILE A 150 17.63 -5.61 10.47
C ILE A 150 17.10 -5.95 11.86
N HIS A 151 16.23 -6.94 11.95
CA HIS A 151 15.65 -7.44 13.20
C HIS A 151 15.89 -8.95 13.27
N THR A 152 16.45 -9.41 14.37
CA THR A 152 16.75 -10.83 14.59
C THR A 152 16.16 -11.32 15.91
N LYS A 153 16.02 -12.62 16.04
CA LYS A 153 15.48 -13.23 17.27
C LYS A 153 16.37 -12.92 18.48
N GLU A 154 17.70 -12.99 18.32
CA GLU A 154 18.62 -12.86 19.46
C GLU A 154 19.93 -12.15 19.10
N LYS A 155 20.50 -12.41 17.91
CA LYS A 155 21.86 -11.97 17.54
C LYS A 155 21.88 -10.52 17.07
N VAL A 156 22.66 -9.67 17.70
CA VAL A 156 22.95 -8.31 17.21
C VAL A 156 23.86 -8.41 15.99
N ILE A 157 23.49 -7.74 14.91
CA ILE A 157 24.28 -7.67 13.68
C ILE A 157 25.16 -6.42 13.72
N LYS A 158 26.48 -6.60 13.81
CA LYS A 158 27.47 -5.52 13.85
C LYS A 158 28.21 -5.36 12.53
N SER A 159 28.25 -6.42 11.71
CA SER A 159 28.91 -6.47 10.40
C SER A 159 28.16 -7.39 9.46
N ALA A 160 28.47 -7.34 8.16
CA ALA A 160 27.91 -8.27 7.19
C ALA A 160 28.25 -9.73 7.51
N ALA A 161 29.44 -9.99 8.06
CA ALA A 161 29.85 -11.34 8.47
C ALA A 161 28.93 -11.98 9.50
N ASP A 162 28.25 -11.17 10.32
CA ASP A 162 27.30 -11.67 11.31
C ASP A 162 26.04 -12.29 10.67
N LEU A 163 25.74 -11.95 9.42
CA LEU A 163 24.62 -12.49 8.66
C LEU A 163 24.92 -13.85 8.02
N ASN A 164 26.20 -14.28 7.99
CA ASN A 164 26.59 -15.53 7.33
C ASN A 164 25.77 -16.71 7.82
N GLY A 165 25.08 -17.38 6.88
CA GLY A 165 24.25 -18.56 7.14
C GLY A 165 22.92 -18.29 7.84
N MET A 166 22.65 -17.06 8.29
CA MET A 166 21.36 -16.72 8.90
C MET A 166 20.23 -16.72 7.86
N LYS A 167 19.12 -17.36 8.20
CA LYS A 167 17.90 -17.33 7.37
C LYS A 167 17.19 -16.00 7.58
N MET A 168 17.36 -15.09 6.64
CA MET A 168 16.85 -13.72 6.74
C MET A 168 15.69 -13.48 5.76
N ARG A 169 14.56 -13.02 6.27
CA ARG A 169 13.44 -12.68 5.40
C ARG A 169 13.71 -11.37 4.65
N GLY A 170 13.58 -11.40 3.33
CA GLY A 170 13.46 -10.23 2.44
C GLY A 170 12.03 -10.05 1.92
N PRO A 171 11.55 -8.80 1.74
CA PRO A 171 10.22 -8.54 1.20
C PRO A 171 10.07 -8.82 -0.29
N THR A 172 11.10 -8.57 -1.07
CA THR A 172 11.10 -8.52 -2.53
C THR A 172 12.32 -9.21 -3.11
N ARG A 173 12.35 -9.45 -4.42
CA ARG A 173 13.48 -10.10 -5.08
C ARG A 173 14.79 -9.30 -4.98
N VAL A 174 14.68 -7.95 -5.07
CA VAL A 174 15.88 -7.08 -4.98
C VAL A 174 16.45 -7.14 -3.56
N ILE A 175 15.62 -7.01 -2.55
CA ILE A 175 16.06 -7.07 -1.15
C ILE A 175 16.55 -8.48 -0.77
N THR A 176 15.94 -9.51 -1.34
CA THR A 176 16.41 -10.91 -1.18
C THR A 176 17.84 -11.07 -1.74
N LYS A 177 18.12 -10.52 -2.92
CA LYS A 177 19.49 -10.50 -3.49
C LYS A 177 20.48 -9.67 -2.67
N MET A 178 20.04 -8.55 -2.12
CA MET A 178 20.88 -7.76 -1.19
C MET A 178 21.27 -8.60 0.03
N LEU A 179 20.34 -9.30 0.65
CA LEU A 179 20.61 -10.17 1.81
C LEU A 179 21.56 -11.32 1.44
N GLU A 180 21.41 -11.92 0.27
CA GLU A 180 22.33 -12.94 -0.26
C GLU A 180 23.74 -12.37 -0.41
N GLY A 181 23.88 -11.19 -1.01
CA GLY A 181 25.17 -10.50 -1.15
C GLY A 181 25.81 -10.11 0.18
N LEU A 182 25.03 -9.98 1.24
CA LEU A 182 25.53 -9.77 2.61
C LEU A 182 25.87 -11.07 3.35
N GLY A 183 25.75 -12.24 2.70
CA GLY A 183 26.10 -13.56 3.26
C GLY A 183 24.94 -14.28 3.97
N ALA A 184 23.75 -13.72 4.01
CA ALA A 184 22.59 -14.39 4.57
C ALA A 184 22.06 -15.49 3.64
N THR A 185 21.27 -16.41 4.19
CA THR A 185 20.39 -17.32 3.44
C THR A 185 19.01 -16.66 3.34
N PRO A 186 18.67 -16.04 2.19
CA PRO A 186 17.45 -15.24 2.13
C PRO A 186 16.20 -16.10 1.96
N VAL A 187 15.11 -15.65 2.57
CA VAL A 187 13.77 -16.24 2.44
C VAL A 187 12.77 -15.15 2.04
N GLY A 188 12.27 -15.20 0.81
CA GLY A 188 11.32 -14.22 0.27
C GLY A 188 9.90 -14.50 0.75
N MET A 189 9.22 -13.52 1.38
CA MET A 189 7.80 -13.62 1.71
C MET A 189 7.19 -12.25 2.03
N PRO A 190 5.87 -12.05 1.75
CA PRO A 190 5.12 -10.90 2.23
C PRO A 190 5.08 -10.84 3.76
N VAL A 191 4.97 -9.62 4.32
CA VAL A 191 5.05 -9.40 5.77
C VAL A 191 4.01 -10.16 6.60
N PRO A 192 2.77 -10.45 6.16
CA PRO A 192 1.81 -11.22 6.97
C PRO A 192 2.29 -12.63 7.35
N ALA A 193 3.21 -13.21 6.57
CA ALA A 193 3.76 -14.54 6.84
C ALA A 193 4.92 -14.53 7.87
N VAL A 194 5.49 -13.36 8.17
CA VAL A 194 6.75 -13.23 8.91
C VAL A 194 6.64 -13.70 10.37
N ALA A 195 5.58 -13.30 11.08
CA ALA A 195 5.40 -13.71 12.48
C ALA A 195 5.35 -15.23 12.62
N GLY A 196 4.59 -15.90 11.75
CA GLY A 196 4.54 -17.36 11.72
C GLY A 196 5.87 -18.02 11.36
N ALA A 197 6.63 -17.44 10.44
CA ALA A 197 7.94 -17.94 10.04
C ALA A 197 8.99 -17.80 11.18
N LEU A 198 8.99 -16.67 11.89
CA LEU A 198 9.84 -16.45 13.08
C LEU A 198 9.49 -17.43 14.20
N SER A 199 8.22 -17.58 14.53
CA SER A 199 7.75 -18.48 15.61
C SER A 199 8.10 -19.94 15.34
N LYS A 200 8.03 -20.37 14.08
CA LYS A 200 8.35 -21.75 13.65
C LYS A 200 9.84 -21.98 13.39
N GLY A 201 10.70 -20.97 13.55
CA GLY A 201 12.15 -21.09 13.27
C GLY A 201 12.48 -21.28 11.77
N VAL A 202 11.57 -20.92 10.87
CA VAL A 202 11.83 -20.92 9.42
C VAL A 202 12.82 -19.84 9.03
N ILE A 203 12.80 -18.73 9.78
CA ILE A 203 13.72 -17.60 9.65
C ILE A 203 14.31 -17.23 11.02
N ASP A 204 15.52 -16.70 11.01
CA ASP A 204 16.26 -16.24 12.19
C ASP A 204 16.08 -14.72 12.42
N GLY A 205 15.68 -14.02 11.35
CA GLY A 205 15.47 -12.59 11.36
C GLY A 205 14.81 -12.10 10.07
N MET A 206 14.69 -10.79 9.99
CA MET A 206 14.02 -10.13 8.88
C MET A 206 14.55 -8.72 8.66
N VAL A 207 14.25 -8.15 7.51
CA VAL A 207 14.35 -6.71 7.28
C VAL A 207 12.96 -6.13 7.13
N VAL A 208 12.65 -5.13 7.97
CA VAL A 208 11.39 -4.33 7.95
C VAL A 208 11.67 -2.93 8.51
N PRO A 209 10.87 -1.91 8.20
CA PRO A 209 10.91 -0.64 8.91
C PRO A 209 10.24 -0.74 10.31
N TRP A 210 10.54 0.20 11.21
CA TRP A 210 10.01 0.19 12.57
C TRP A 210 8.48 0.28 12.65
N GLU A 211 7.86 1.04 11.76
CA GLU A 211 6.41 1.32 11.81
C GLU A 211 5.54 0.07 11.67
N ILE A 212 6.08 -1.00 11.06
CA ILE A 212 5.32 -2.25 10.87
C ILE A 212 5.43 -3.21 12.06
N MET A 213 6.42 -3.03 12.92
CA MET A 213 6.72 -3.93 14.03
C MET A 213 5.54 -4.15 14.99
N PRO A 214 4.84 -3.09 15.48
CA PRO A 214 3.74 -3.27 16.42
C PRO A 214 2.53 -3.96 15.78
N SER A 215 2.14 -3.55 14.57
CA SER A 215 0.90 -4.01 13.92
C SER A 215 0.93 -5.49 13.54
N PHE A 216 2.12 -6.06 13.30
CA PHE A 216 2.30 -7.50 13.07
C PHE A 216 2.92 -8.23 14.27
N LYS A 217 3.03 -7.57 15.44
CA LYS A 217 3.58 -8.14 16.69
C LYS A 217 5.00 -8.71 16.53
N LEU A 218 5.77 -8.17 15.60
CA LEU A 218 7.12 -8.66 15.31
C LEU A 218 8.11 -8.34 16.43
N HIS A 219 7.86 -7.28 17.19
CA HIS A 219 8.64 -6.90 18.38
C HIS A 219 8.57 -7.93 19.51
N GLU A 220 7.51 -8.74 19.57
CA GLU A 220 7.39 -9.83 20.54
C GLU A 220 8.30 -11.03 20.19
N LEU A 221 8.73 -11.13 18.93
CA LEU A 221 9.47 -12.26 18.37
C LEU A 221 10.95 -11.95 18.08
N THR A 222 11.38 -10.70 18.29
CA THR A 222 12.75 -10.27 18.01
C THR A 222 13.31 -9.46 19.16
N LYS A 223 14.58 -9.72 19.53
CA LYS A 223 15.24 -9.07 20.67
C LYS A 223 16.42 -8.17 20.26
N ALA A 224 16.91 -8.32 19.03
CA ALA A 224 18.03 -7.56 18.54
C ALA A 224 17.67 -6.79 17.26
N HIS A 225 18.10 -5.53 17.21
CA HIS A 225 17.74 -4.59 16.16
C HIS A 225 18.97 -3.81 15.74
N THR A 226 19.23 -3.76 14.43
CA THR A 226 20.39 -3.07 13.87
C THR A 226 19.96 -2.02 12.87
N THR A 227 20.43 -0.81 13.07
CA THR A 227 20.37 0.29 12.10
C THR A 227 21.72 0.41 11.43
N VAL A 228 21.73 0.41 10.09
CA VAL A 228 22.95 0.67 9.33
C VAL A 228 23.28 2.16 9.47
N SER A 229 24.52 2.45 9.81
CA SER A 229 25.03 3.82 9.94
C SER A 229 25.26 4.47 8.58
N GLY A 230 25.21 5.80 8.53
CA GLY A 230 25.44 6.59 7.32
C GLY A 230 24.27 7.51 6.99
N SER A 231 24.43 8.28 5.92
CA SER A 231 23.41 9.24 5.42
C SER A 231 22.31 8.58 4.61
N ARG A 232 22.48 7.32 4.21
CA ARG A 232 21.54 6.54 3.41
C ARG A 232 21.11 5.30 4.17
N GLY A 233 19.83 4.93 4.04
CA GLY A 233 19.29 3.72 4.63
C GLY A 233 19.67 2.48 3.86
N LEU A 234 19.60 1.31 4.52
CA LEU A 234 19.93 0.04 3.89
C LEU A 234 19.07 -0.25 2.67
N TYR A 235 17.77 -0.05 2.79
CA TYR A 235 16.80 -0.27 1.71
C TYR A 235 15.46 0.40 2.03
N THR A 236 14.62 0.50 1.03
CA THR A 236 13.17 0.75 1.15
C THR A 236 12.40 -0.11 0.16
N THR A 237 11.07 -0.05 0.17
CA THR A 237 10.23 -0.63 -0.88
C THR A 237 9.17 0.38 -1.33
N PRO A 238 8.90 0.47 -2.65
CA PRO A 238 7.80 1.25 -3.17
C PRO A 238 6.44 0.64 -2.79
N PHE A 239 5.54 1.47 -2.32
CA PHE A 239 4.15 1.16 -2.12
C PHE A 239 3.29 1.79 -3.19
N LEU A 240 2.24 1.10 -3.54
CA LEU A 240 1.26 1.49 -4.55
C LEU A 240 -0.11 1.64 -3.89
N PHE A 241 -0.72 2.80 -4.06
CA PHE A 241 -2.11 3.07 -3.76
C PHE A 241 -2.82 3.23 -5.11
N LEU A 242 -3.47 2.15 -5.55
CA LEU A 242 -4.01 2.00 -6.89
C LEU A 242 -5.52 1.88 -6.87
N MET A 243 -6.16 2.44 -7.88
CA MET A 243 -7.58 2.26 -8.14
C MET A 243 -7.80 1.60 -9.51
N ASN A 244 -8.87 0.81 -9.64
CA ASN A 244 -9.31 0.31 -10.92
C ASN A 244 -9.57 1.48 -11.87
N LYS A 245 -8.94 1.44 -13.05
CA LYS A 245 -8.95 2.56 -13.98
C LYS A 245 -10.35 2.86 -14.50
N ALA A 246 -11.08 1.84 -14.93
CA ALA A 246 -12.44 2.01 -15.46
C ALA A 246 -13.41 2.50 -14.36
N LYS A 247 -13.25 2.01 -13.12
CA LYS A 247 -14.04 2.49 -11.99
C LYS A 247 -13.78 3.96 -11.69
N TYR A 248 -12.51 4.39 -11.71
CA TYR A 248 -12.17 5.81 -11.53
C TYR A 248 -12.77 6.70 -12.61
N GLU A 249 -12.72 6.26 -13.87
CA GLU A 249 -13.26 7.01 -15.03
C GLU A 249 -14.80 7.06 -15.02
N SER A 250 -15.47 6.23 -14.21
CA SER A 250 -16.94 6.22 -14.07
C SER A 250 -17.45 7.07 -12.91
N LEU A 251 -16.57 7.67 -12.09
CA LEU A 251 -16.94 8.58 -10.99
C LEU A 251 -17.17 10.00 -11.51
#